data_1418da9b4ffa7ccedf1a57a4d74bf04e
#
_entry.id   1418da9b4ffa7ccedf1a57a4d74bf04e
#
_cell.length_a   1.000
_cell.length_b   1.000
_cell.length_c   1.000
_cell.angle_alpha   90.00
_cell.angle_beta   90.00
_cell.angle_gamma   90.00
#
_symmetry.space_group_name_H-M   'P 1'
#
loop_
_entity.id
_entity.type
_entity.pdbx_description
1 polymer ?
#
loop_
_entity_poly.entity_id
_entity_poly.type
_entity_poly.pdbx_seq_one_letter_code
_entity_poly.pdbx_strand_id
1 'polypeptide(L)'
;MAGLHVSHAAARTGWSARMLRYLEQAGLVVPSRTPAGYRLYGLRELNQLRSLAELRSRFGLGIGDIAFAARLRREPELRTAVDGWLADVEDASWVEWEQRKHERLLAA
;
A
#
# COMPACT_ATOMS: atom_id res chain seq x y z
N MET A 1 -6.54 -26.46 -10.81
CA MET A 1 -6.59 -26.57 -9.35
C MET A 1 -7.75 -25.75 -8.81
N ALA A 2 -8.58 -26.35 -7.98
CA ALA A 2 -9.60 -25.60 -7.28
C ALA A 2 -8.91 -24.64 -6.28
N GLY A 3 -9.37 -23.42 -6.20
CA GLY A 3 -8.82 -22.44 -5.26
C GLY A 3 -9.16 -22.77 -3.81
N LEU A 4 -8.52 -22.07 -2.88
CA LEU A 4 -8.78 -22.20 -1.46
C LEU A 4 -9.84 -21.18 -1.03
N HIS A 5 -10.74 -21.58 -0.13
CA HIS A 5 -11.64 -20.65 0.53
C HIS A 5 -10.88 -19.74 1.50
N VAL A 6 -11.49 -18.62 1.91
CA VAL A 6 -10.81 -17.59 2.71
C VAL A 6 -10.17 -18.14 3.99
N SER A 7 -10.83 -19.05 4.70
CA SER A 7 -10.28 -19.63 5.94
C SER A 7 -9.03 -20.48 5.69
N HIS A 8 -9.03 -21.28 4.63
CA HIS A 8 -7.88 -22.07 4.25
C HIS A 8 -6.74 -21.21 3.71
N ALA A 9 -7.06 -20.17 2.93
CA ALA A 9 -6.08 -19.24 2.43
C ALA A 9 -5.41 -18.48 3.58
N ALA A 10 -6.17 -18.06 4.57
CA ALA A 10 -5.65 -17.40 5.78
C ALA A 10 -4.68 -18.34 6.53
N ALA A 11 -5.09 -19.57 6.77
CA ALA A 11 -4.25 -20.57 7.45
C ALA A 11 -2.96 -20.84 6.67
N ARG A 12 -3.06 -20.92 5.35
CA ARG A 12 -1.93 -21.26 4.48
C ARG A 12 -0.90 -20.15 4.36
N THR A 13 -1.35 -18.90 4.33
CA THR A 13 -0.51 -17.73 4.06
C THR A 13 -0.08 -16.97 5.31
N GLY A 14 -0.75 -17.19 6.44
CA GLY A 14 -0.53 -16.40 7.65
C GLY A 14 -1.29 -15.07 7.67
N TRP A 15 -1.94 -14.69 6.58
CA TRP A 15 -2.80 -13.50 6.56
C TRP A 15 -4.12 -13.79 7.28
N SER A 16 -4.61 -12.84 8.08
CA SER A 16 -5.93 -13.00 8.69
C SER A 16 -7.04 -12.88 7.65
N ALA A 17 -8.18 -13.51 7.90
CA ALA A 17 -9.35 -13.38 7.03
C ALA A 17 -9.78 -11.93 6.87
N ARG A 18 -9.69 -11.13 7.94
CA ARG A 18 -9.99 -9.70 7.92
C ARG A 18 -9.08 -8.95 6.95
N MET A 19 -7.78 -9.23 6.98
CA MET A 19 -6.82 -8.59 6.10
C MET A 19 -7.02 -9.02 4.65
N LEU A 20 -7.38 -10.27 4.40
CA LEU A 20 -7.69 -10.73 3.05
C LEU A 20 -8.87 -9.97 2.45
N ARG A 21 -9.90 -9.69 3.25
CA ARG A 21 -11.05 -8.88 2.82
C ARG A 21 -10.64 -7.43 2.53
N TYR A 22 -9.77 -6.88 3.38
CA TYR A 22 -9.25 -5.53 3.16
C TYR A 22 -8.46 -5.45 1.86
N LEU A 23 -7.60 -6.43 1.59
CA LEU A 23 -6.81 -6.48 0.35
C LEU A 23 -7.69 -6.56 -0.89
N GLU A 24 -8.80 -7.29 -0.82
CA GLU A 24 -9.78 -7.33 -1.90
C GLU A 24 -10.43 -5.97 -2.12
N GLN A 25 -10.88 -5.32 -1.04
CA GLN A 25 -11.51 -4.00 -1.13
C GLN A 25 -10.55 -2.95 -1.69
N ALA A 26 -9.29 -3.05 -1.34
CA ALA A 26 -8.25 -2.15 -1.84
C ALA A 26 -7.82 -2.49 -3.29
N GLY A 27 -8.30 -3.59 -3.85
CA GLY A 27 -7.95 -4.01 -5.19
C GLY A 27 -6.52 -4.55 -5.33
N LEU A 28 -5.92 -4.96 -4.22
CA LEU A 28 -4.53 -5.44 -4.21
C LEU A 28 -4.42 -6.94 -4.47
N VAL A 29 -5.24 -7.74 -3.80
CA VAL A 29 -5.35 -9.18 -4.05
C VAL A 29 -6.84 -9.51 -4.14
N VAL A 30 -7.29 -9.77 -5.35
CA VAL A 30 -8.72 -9.99 -5.64
C VAL A 30 -8.94 -11.45 -6.03
N PRO A 31 -9.56 -12.26 -5.15
CA PRO A 31 -9.84 -13.65 -5.46
C PRO A 31 -10.95 -13.77 -6.51
N SER A 32 -10.99 -14.91 -7.19
CA SER A 32 -12.15 -15.25 -8.01
C SER A 32 -13.32 -15.64 -7.11
N ARG A 33 -14.51 -15.78 -7.70
CA ARG A 33 -15.73 -16.16 -6.98
C ARG A 33 -16.29 -17.46 -7.53
N THR A 34 -16.84 -18.28 -6.65
CA THR A 34 -17.67 -19.43 -7.07
C THR A 34 -19.00 -18.92 -7.61
N PRO A 35 -19.78 -19.75 -8.32
CA PRO A 35 -21.15 -19.39 -8.71
C PRO A 35 -22.03 -19.01 -7.51
N ALA A 36 -21.75 -19.57 -6.33
CA ALA A 36 -22.46 -19.24 -5.09
C ALA A 36 -21.95 -17.95 -4.42
N GLY A 37 -20.93 -17.30 -4.96
CA GLY A 37 -20.40 -16.03 -4.46
C GLY A 37 -19.26 -16.14 -3.45
N TYR A 38 -18.77 -17.34 -3.16
CA TYR A 38 -17.66 -17.52 -2.24
C TYR A 38 -16.31 -17.17 -2.89
N ARG A 39 -15.39 -16.60 -2.10
CA ARG A 39 -14.04 -16.27 -2.55
C ARG A 39 -13.20 -17.53 -2.77
N LEU A 40 -12.45 -17.54 -3.87
CA LEU A 40 -11.49 -18.63 -4.16
C LEU A 40 -10.12 -18.03 -4.44
N TYR A 41 -9.15 -18.40 -3.61
CA TYR A 41 -7.75 -17.99 -3.74
C TYR A 41 -6.98 -19.09 -4.48
N GLY A 42 -6.65 -18.82 -5.73
CA GLY A 42 -5.84 -19.73 -6.53
C GLY A 42 -4.35 -19.49 -6.34
N LEU A 43 -3.54 -20.18 -7.12
CA LEU A 43 -2.08 -20.08 -7.04
C LEU A 43 -1.59 -18.65 -7.25
N ARG A 44 -2.19 -17.92 -8.17
CA ARG A 44 -1.86 -16.52 -8.44
C ARG A 44 -2.03 -15.64 -7.20
N GLU A 45 -3.18 -15.75 -6.56
CA GLU A 45 -3.50 -14.97 -5.37
C GLU A 45 -2.64 -15.36 -4.18
N LEU A 46 -2.36 -16.65 -4.00
CA LEU A 46 -1.47 -17.12 -2.94
C LEU A 46 -0.04 -16.60 -3.13
N ASN A 47 0.44 -16.57 -4.37
CA ASN A 47 1.75 -15.99 -4.68
C ASN A 47 1.78 -14.49 -4.45
N GLN A 48 0.70 -13.77 -4.81
CA GLN A 48 0.56 -12.34 -4.53
C GLN A 48 0.62 -12.07 -3.03
N LEU A 49 -0.07 -12.88 -2.22
CA LEU A 49 -0.07 -12.72 -0.77
C LEU A 49 1.32 -12.95 -0.18
N ARG A 50 2.05 -13.96 -0.66
CA ARG A 50 3.41 -14.22 -0.21
C ARG A 50 4.34 -13.07 -0.57
N SER A 51 4.31 -12.62 -1.82
CA SER A 51 5.14 -11.52 -2.30
C SER A 51 4.85 -10.22 -1.56
N LEU A 52 3.58 -9.97 -1.24
CA LEU A 52 3.18 -8.79 -0.49
C LEU A 52 3.72 -8.83 0.95
N ALA A 53 3.67 -9.99 1.59
CA ALA A 53 4.23 -10.17 2.93
C ALA A 53 5.74 -9.91 2.94
N GLU A 54 6.45 -10.41 1.94
CA GLU A 54 7.90 -10.18 1.79
C GLU A 54 8.22 -8.70 1.57
N LEU A 55 7.45 -8.04 0.72
CA LEU A 55 7.62 -6.60 0.44
C LEU A 55 7.43 -5.77 1.70
N ARG A 56 6.38 -6.04 2.46
CA ARG A 56 6.10 -5.35 3.71
C ARG A 56 7.23 -5.53 4.73
N SER A 57 7.67 -6.77 4.90
CA SER A 57 8.73 -7.10 5.84
C SER A 57 10.06 -6.45 5.44
N ARG A 58 10.39 -6.51 4.16
CA ARG A 58 11.65 -5.99 3.63
C ARG A 58 11.80 -4.48 3.79
N PHE A 59 10.72 -3.74 3.57
CA PHE A 59 10.76 -2.28 3.57
C PHE A 59 10.01 -1.63 4.72
N GLY A 60 9.47 -2.41 5.65
CA GLY A 60 8.74 -1.88 6.81
C GLY A 60 7.46 -1.17 6.42
N LEU A 61 6.74 -1.65 5.40
CA LEU A 61 5.55 -1.00 4.87
C LEU A 61 4.27 -1.49 5.57
N GLY A 62 3.37 -0.54 5.83
CA GLY A 62 1.99 -0.86 6.19
C GLY A 62 1.15 -1.14 4.94
N ILE A 63 0.02 -1.84 5.12
CA ILE A 63 -0.91 -2.11 4.01
C ILE A 63 -1.46 -0.80 3.44
N GLY A 64 -1.69 0.20 4.29
CA GLY A 64 -2.15 1.51 3.84
C GLY A 64 -1.18 2.18 2.87
N ASP A 65 0.13 2.03 3.08
CA ASP A 65 1.16 2.56 2.19
C ASP A 65 1.05 1.94 0.80
N ILE A 66 0.85 0.63 0.75
CA ILE A 66 0.75 -0.11 -0.50
C ILE A 66 -0.55 0.21 -1.23
N ALA A 67 -1.67 0.30 -0.50
CA ALA A 67 -2.96 0.69 -1.05
C ALA A 67 -2.92 2.09 -1.64
N PHE A 68 -2.26 3.03 -0.96
CA PHE A 68 -2.07 4.40 -1.43
C PHE A 68 -1.21 4.43 -2.70
N ALA A 69 -0.10 3.70 -2.71
CA ALA A 69 0.75 3.60 -3.90
C ALA A 69 -0.01 3.05 -5.11
N ALA A 70 -0.87 2.05 -4.89
CA ALA A 70 -1.70 1.50 -5.96
C ALA A 70 -2.70 2.53 -6.49
N ARG A 71 -3.29 3.36 -5.61
CA ARG A 71 -4.17 4.45 -6.02
C ARG A 71 -3.42 5.50 -6.85
N LEU A 72 -2.23 5.90 -6.42
CA LEU A 72 -1.41 6.85 -7.17
C LEU A 72 -1.17 6.38 -8.60
N ARG A 73 -0.93 5.08 -8.77
CA ARG A 73 -0.71 4.50 -10.09
C ARG A 73 -1.97 4.53 -10.96
N ARG A 74 -3.14 4.31 -10.35
CA ARG A 74 -4.42 4.21 -11.07
C ARG A 74 -5.13 5.55 -11.28
N GLU A 75 -4.86 6.54 -10.43
CA GLU A 75 -5.59 7.80 -10.39
C GLU A 75 -4.65 8.97 -10.72
N PRO A 76 -4.56 9.38 -12.00
CA PRO A 76 -3.65 10.45 -12.41
C PRO A 76 -3.89 11.78 -11.71
N GLU A 77 -5.14 12.13 -11.41
CA GLU A 77 -5.48 13.37 -10.70
C GLU A 77 -4.92 13.37 -9.28
N LEU A 78 -5.05 12.23 -8.59
CA LEU A 78 -4.49 12.07 -7.25
C LEU A 78 -2.97 12.19 -7.29
N ARG A 79 -2.32 11.55 -8.26
CA ARG A 79 -0.87 11.62 -8.42
C ARG A 79 -0.41 13.04 -8.64
N THR A 80 -1.06 13.80 -9.51
CA THR A 80 -0.73 15.20 -9.76
C THR A 80 -0.89 16.04 -8.50
N ALA A 81 -1.96 15.85 -7.75
CA ALA A 81 -2.20 16.57 -6.51
C ALA A 81 -1.14 16.26 -5.45
N VAL A 82 -0.76 14.99 -5.30
CA VAL A 82 0.27 14.57 -4.34
C VAL A 82 1.64 15.09 -4.76
N ASP A 83 1.98 15.00 -6.03
CA ASP A 83 3.25 15.51 -6.54
C ASP A 83 3.38 17.03 -6.30
N GLY A 84 2.29 17.77 -6.53
CA GLY A 84 2.26 19.22 -6.25
C GLY A 84 2.44 19.52 -4.76
N TRP A 85 1.76 18.78 -3.91
CA TRP A 85 1.89 18.94 -2.46
C TRP A 85 3.31 18.61 -1.98
N LEU A 86 3.90 17.53 -2.48
CA LEU A 86 5.27 17.16 -2.13
C LEU A 86 6.28 18.24 -2.55
N ALA A 87 6.11 18.81 -3.73
CA ALA A 87 6.97 19.90 -4.19
C ALA A 87 6.88 21.13 -3.28
N ASP A 88 5.66 21.50 -2.85
CA ASP A 88 5.43 22.60 -1.93
C ASP A 88 6.06 22.34 -0.56
N VAL A 89 5.95 21.12 -0.06
CA VAL A 89 6.55 20.73 1.22
C VAL A 89 8.08 20.80 1.15
N GLU A 90 8.68 20.32 0.08
CA GLU A 90 10.12 20.39 -0.14
C GLU A 90 10.60 21.84 -0.20
N ASP A 91 9.91 22.71 -0.94
CA ASP A 91 10.22 24.12 -1.03
C ASP A 91 10.10 24.82 0.32
N ALA A 92 9.03 24.53 1.07
CA ALA A 92 8.82 25.08 2.42
C ALA A 92 9.92 24.64 3.39
N SER A 93 10.33 23.40 3.36
CA SER A 93 11.40 22.86 4.20
C SER A 93 12.73 23.55 3.89
N TRP A 94 13.00 23.79 2.62
CA TRP A 94 14.20 24.50 2.19
C TRP A 94 14.22 25.94 2.69
N VAL A 95 13.11 26.64 2.57
CA VAL A 95 12.97 28.04 3.05
C VAL A 95 13.18 28.12 4.57
N GLU A 96 12.57 27.20 5.34
CA GLU A 96 12.76 27.15 6.80
C GLU A 96 14.22 26.92 7.18
N TRP A 97 14.91 26.04 6.46
CA TRP A 97 16.32 25.75 6.69
C TRP A 97 17.18 26.99 6.43
N GLU A 98 16.93 27.70 5.35
CA GLU A 98 17.64 28.93 5.00
C GLU A 98 17.42 30.02 6.03
N GLN A 99 16.17 30.18 6.50
CA GLN A 99 15.84 31.14 7.56
C GLN A 99 16.58 30.85 8.86
N ARG A 100 16.59 29.60 9.29
CA ARG A 100 17.31 29.19 10.52
C ARG A 100 18.80 29.45 10.41
N LYS A 101 19.39 29.19 9.28
CA LYS A 101 20.80 29.46 9.02
C LYS A 101 21.09 30.95 9.09
N HIS A 102 20.23 31.75 8.49
CA HIS A 102 20.36 33.22 8.49
C HIS A 102 20.22 33.80 9.89
N GLU A 103 19.25 33.34 10.67
CA GLU A 103 19.05 33.74 12.05
C GLU A 103 20.25 33.42 12.93
N ARG A 104 20.86 32.27 12.76
CA ARG A 104 22.08 31.89 13.50
C ARG A 104 23.23 32.83 13.19
N LEU A 105 23.39 33.24 11.95
CA LEU A 105 24.44 34.17 11.56
C LEU A 105 24.22 35.55 12.15
N LEU A 106 22.96 35.98 12.25
CA LEU A 106 22.60 37.29 12.83
C LEU A 106 22.73 37.28 14.36
N ALA A 107 22.50 36.14 15.00
CA ALA A 107 22.58 36.00 16.45
C ALA A 107 24.03 35.91 16.97
N ALA A 108 24.95 35.56 16.12
CA ALA A 108 26.37 35.53 16.44
C ALA A 108 26.98 36.93 16.46
#